data_c4a77717d0112650485ac523836280c1
#
_entry.id   c4a77717d0112650485ac523836280c1
#
_cell.length_a   1.000
_cell.length_b   1.000
_cell.length_c   1.000
_cell.angle_alpha   90.00
_cell.angle_beta   90.00
_cell.angle_gamma   90.00
#
_symmetry.space_group_name_H-M   'P 1'
#
loop_
_entity.id
_entity.type
_entity.pdbx_description
1 polymer ?
#
loop_
_entity_poly.entity_id
_entity_poly.type
_entity_poly.pdbx_seq_one_letter_code
_entity_poly.pdbx_strand_id
1 'polypeptide(L)'
;MLKKRLFLFAIIFCGIPSFFSQNYYILSSKDSVPCQNINYFNTNAQGKMVELEFVNLQNETIKWEKNDIPEIDKISQDGVLYVKMPLKIDKPDGYYRYGKRVVNGKMIVDIFDDVQTSYRLKENFDGSFNEQGVMKKTTEGIYIRHVKLPTGQVYEVSGLKGLKSLKAIQAYMFACEAYKTEYESNPKYQTCTFEEAVADFNKMCP
;
A
#
# COMPACT_ATOMS: atom_id res chain seq x y z
N MET A 1 -36.47 -29.03 56.32
CA MET A 1 -35.80 -27.73 56.07
C MET A 1 -34.62 -27.95 55.14
N LEU A 2 -34.84 -27.67 53.88
CA LEU A 2 -33.84 -27.92 52.81
C LEU A 2 -33.08 -26.62 52.53
N LYS A 3 -31.83 -26.51 52.95
CA LYS A 3 -30.97 -25.37 52.68
C LYS A 3 -30.51 -25.44 51.19
N LYS A 4 -31.11 -24.58 50.35
CA LYS A 4 -30.68 -24.33 49.01
C LYS A 4 -29.31 -23.62 49.05
N ARG A 5 -28.26 -24.33 48.70
CA ARG A 5 -26.94 -23.75 48.41
C ARG A 5 -26.99 -23.15 47.01
N LEU A 6 -27.01 -21.84 46.97
CA LEU A 6 -26.88 -21.03 45.74
C LEU A 6 -25.39 -21.12 45.31
N PHE A 7 -25.11 -21.91 44.31
CA PHE A 7 -23.78 -21.91 43.64
C PHE A 7 -23.73 -20.67 42.73
N LEU A 8 -23.04 -19.63 43.21
CA LEU A 8 -22.69 -18.46 42.40
C LEU A 8 -21.60 -18.89 41.43
N PHE A 9 -21.95 -19.18 40.16
CA PHE A 9 -20.99 -19.32 39.08
C PHE A 9 -20.46 -17.93 38.78
N ALA A 10 -19.30 -17.59 39.35
CA ALA A 10 -18.50 -16.49 38.90
C ALA A 10 -17.93 -16.88 37.54
N ILE A 11 -18.57 -16.44 36.46
CA ILE A 11 -17.99 -16.47 35.12
C ILE A 11 -16.84 -15.49 35.16
N ILE A 12 -15.65 -16.00 35.42
CA ILE A 12 -14.41 -15.28 35.17
C ILE A 12 -14.35 -15.12 33.65
N PHE A 13 -14.79 -13.98 33.17
CA PHE A 13 -14.39 -13.48 31.87
C PHE A 13 -12.87 -13.25 31.95
N CYS A 14 -12.11 -14.32 31.80
CA CYS A 14 -10.74 -14.19 31.33
C CYS A 14 -10.85 -13.44 30.01
N GLY A 15 -10.59 -12.13 30.05
CA GLY A 15 -10.38 -11.35 28.85
C GLY A 15 -9.33 -12.08 28.04
N ILE A 16 -9.77 -12.80 27.03
CA ILE A 16 -8.89 -13.31 25.99
C ILE A 16 -8.29 -12.02 25.42
N PRO A 17 -6.99 -11.76 25.63
CA PRO A 17 -6.39 -10.66 24.90
C PRO A 17 -6.68 -10.97 23.44
N SER A 18 -7.46 -10.15 22.78
CA SER A 18 -7.63 -10.18 21.34
C SER A 18 -6.25 -9.85 20.78
N PHE A 19 -5.40 -10.85 20.69
CA PHE A 19 -4.28 -10.82 19.79
C PHE A 19 -4.89 -10.77 18.39
N PHE A 20 -5.35 -9.57 17.99
CA PHE A 20 -5.56 -9.31 16.59
C PHE A 20 -4.21 -9.56 15.95
N SER A 21 -4.09 -10.70 15.29
CA SER A 21 -2.95 -10.99 14.46
C SER A 21 -2.73 -9.76 13.58
N GLN A 22 -1.58 -9.11 13.72
CA GLN A 22 -1.22 -7.98 12.87
C GLN A 22 -1.04 -8.41 11.41
N ASN A 23 -1.05 -9.72 11.18
CA ASN A 23 -0.84 -10.36 9.90
C ASN A 23 -2.14 -10.99 9.41
N TYR A 24 -2.51 -10.65 8.20
CA TYR A 24 -3.67 -11.22 7.52
C TYR A 24 -3.58 -10.96 6.01
N TYR A 25 -4.34 -11.72 5.24
CA TYR A 25 -4.61 -11.41 3.84
C TYR A 25 -6.11 -11.29 3.61
N ILE A 26 -6.50 -10.43 2.67
CA ILE A 26 -7.90 -10.20 2.29
C ILE A 26 -8.08 -10.65 0.86
N LEU A 27 -9.00 -11.58 0.67
CA LEU A 27 -9.39 -12.10 -0.63
C LEU A 27 -10.21 -11.07 -1.43
N SER A 28 -10.34 -11.27 -2.73
CA SER A 28 -11.23 -10.47 -3.58
C SER A 28 -12.70 -10.58 -3.18
N SER A 29 -13.10 -11.67 -2.52
CA SER A 29 -14.39 -11.83 -1.84
C SER A 29 -14.58 -10.91 -0.63
N LYS A 30 -13.55 -10.16 -0.22
CA LYS A 30 -13.46 -9.33 0.98
C LYS A 30 -13.35 -10.09 2.29
N ASP A 31 -13.21 -11.40 2.25
CA ASP A 31 -12.95 -12.20 3.44
C ASP A 31 -11.54 -11.94 3.96
N SER A 32 -11.43 -11.69 5.26
CA SER A 32 -10.14 -11.55 5.95
C SER A 32 -9.75 -12.89 6.54
N VAL A 33 -8.59 -13.39 6.17
CA VAL A 33 -8.04 -14.65 6.69
C VAL A 33 -6.86 -14.31 7.61
N PRO A 34 -7.04 -14.43 8.93
CA PRO A 34 -5.98 -14.16 9.89
C PRO A 34 -4.91 -15.24 9.83
N CYS A 35 -3.66 -14.84 10.02
CA CYS A 35 -2.51 -15.73 10.15
C CYS A 35 -1.57 -15.20 11.24
N GLN A 36 -0.67 -16.04 11.75
CA GLN A 36 0.30 -15.61 12.74
C GLN A 36 1.39 -14.75 12.12
N ASN A 37 1.87 -15.16 10.95
CA ASN A 37 2.91 -14.47 10.23
C ASN A 37 2.76 -14.66 8.72
N ILE A 38 3.18 -13.66 7.95
CA ILE A 38 3.41 -13.78 6.51
C ILE A 38 4.91 -13.69 6.31
N ASN A 39 5.53 -14.81 5.95
CA ASN A 39 6.98 -14.89 5.80
C ASN A 39 7.42 -14.11 4.55
N TYR A 40 6.75 -14.35 3.43
CA TYR A 40 6.96 -13.59 2.20
C TYR A 40 5.80 -13.76 1.23
N PHE A 41 5.70 -12.85 0.28
CA PHE A 41 4.87 -12.98 -0.91
C PHE A 41 5.63 -12.45 -2.13
N ASN A 42 5.32 -13.01 -3.30
CA ASN A 42 5.94 -12.63 -4.55
C ASN A 42 4.90 -12.50 -5.66
N THR A 43 5.15 -11.59 -6.61
CA THR A 43 4.26 -11.33 -7.73
C THR A 43 5.00 -11.43 -9.06
N ASN A 44 4.28 -11.85 -10.10
CA ASN A 44 4.82 -11.82 -11.46
C ASN A 44 4.80 -10.38 -12.04
N ALA A 45 5.27 -10.24 -13.28
CA ALA A 45 5.31 -8.94 -13.96
C ALA A 45 3.94 -8.27 -14.11
N GLN A 46 2.85 -9.03 -14.16
CA GLN A 46 1.48 -8.51 -14.17
C GLN A 46 0.94 -8.17 -12.78
N GLY A 47 1.72 -8.42 -11.71
CA GLY A 47 1.29 -8.21 -10.33
C GLY A 47 0.31 -9.26 -9.81
N LYS A 48 0.18 -10.40 -10.51
CA LYS A 48 -0.51 -11.57 -9.97
C LYS A 48 0.42 -12.24 -8.96
N MET A 49 -0.10 -12.55 -7.78
CA MET A 49 0.65 -13.29 -6.78
C MET A 49 0.99 -14.68 -7.29
N VAL A 50 2.25 -15.07 -7.16
CA VAL A 50 2.78 -16.36 -7.64
C VAL A 50 3.36 -17.20 -6.51
N GLU A 51 3.65 -16.60 -5.38
CA GLU A 51 4.08 -17.28 -4.16
C GLU A 51 3.53 -16.53 -2.94
N LEU A 52 3.05 -17.27 -1.96
CA LEU A 52 2.69 -16.77 -0.65
C LEU A 52 3.04 -17.83 0.39
N GLU A 53 3.88 -17.46 1.36
CA GLU A 53 4.21 -18.30 2.50
C GLU A 53 3.77 -17.61 3.78
N PHE A 54 3.00 -18.31 4.59
CA PHE A 54 2.49 -17.79 5.86
C PHE A 54 2.38 -18.90 6.90
N VAL A 55 2.36 -18.50 8.16
CA VAL A 55 2.07 -19.38 9.29
C VAL A 55 0.60 -19.19 9.68
N ASN A 56 -0.19 -20.26 9.62
CA ASN A 56 -1.60 -20.22 10.00
C ASN A 56 -1.76 -20.15 11.54
N LEU A 57 -3.00 -20.02 12.02
CA LEU A 57 -3.29 -19.95 13.45
C LEU A 57 -3.00 -21.25 14.22
N GLN A 58 -2.83 -22.36 13.54
CA GLN A 58 -2.43 -23.64 14.08
C GLN A 58 -0.91 -23.83 14.15
N ASN A 59 -0.14 -22.78 13.83
CA ASN A 59 1.32 -22.78 13.79
C ASN A 59 1.92 -23.69 12.70
N GLU A 60 1.18 -23.89 11.62
CA GLU A 60 1.65 -24.63 10.45
C GLU A 60 2.11 -23.66 9.37
N THR A 61 3.26 -23.93 8.77
CA THR A 61 3.74 -23.17 7.62
C THR A 61 3.03 -23.64 6.35
N ILE A 62 2.29 -22.75 5.73
CA ILE A 62 1.58 -22.96 4.48
C ILE A 62 2.30 -22.24 3.37
N LYS A 63 2.59 -22.95 2.29
CA LYS A 63 3.17 -22.39 1.08
C LYS A 63 2.22 -22.61 -0.08
N TRP A 64 1.78 -21.53 -0.68
CA TRP A 64 0.98 -21.53 -1.91
C TRP A 64 1.79 -21.08 -3.10
N GLU A 65 1.64 -21.77 -4.22
CA GLU A 65 2.35 -21.45 -5.44
C GLU A 65 1.38 -21.34 -6.63
N LYS A 66 1.59 -20.33 -7.46
CA LYS A 66 0.90 -20.11 -8.75
C LYS A 66 -0.63 -20.27 -8.68
N ASN A 67 -1.13 -21.42 -9.14
CA ASN A 67 -2.58 -21.64 -9.34
C ASN A 67 -3.35 -21.92 -8.05
N ASP A 68 -2.66 -22.25 -6.97
CA ASP A 68 -3.29 -22.55 -5.67
C ASP A 68 -3.57 -21.26 -4.89
N ILE A 69 -3.00 -20.13 -5.33
CA ILE A 69 -3.19 -18.85 -4.67
C ILE A 69 -4.50 -18.22 -5.12
N PRO A 70 -5.45 -17.98 -4.19
CA PRO A 70 -6.65 -17.23 -4.50
C PRO A 70 -6.30 -15.78 -4.88
N GLU A 71 -7.24 -15.06 -5.47
CA GLU A 71 -7.04 -13.65 -5.72
C GLU A 71 -7.04 -12.89 -4.39
N ILE A 72 -5.93 -12.22 -4.09
CA ILE A 72 -5.70 -11.47 -2.84
C ILE A 72 -5.64 -9.99 -3.17
N ASP A 73 -6.46 -9.19 -2.48
CA ASP A 73 -6.51 -7.74 -2.66
C ASP A 73 -5.60 -6.99 -1.70
N LYS A 74 -5.38 -7.54 -0.51
CA LYS A 74 -4.60 -6.89 0.55
C LYS A 74 -3.82 -7.91 1.36
N ILE A 75 -2.66 -7.47 1.83
CA ILE A 75 -1.81 -8.22 2.76
C ILE A 75 -1.40 -7.27 3.87
N SER A 76 -1.60 -7.69 5.12
CA SER A 76 -1.00 -7.05 6.28
C SER A 76 0.14 -7.92 6.78
N GLN A 77 1.35 -7.40 6.75
CA GLN A 77 2.56 -8.07 7.20
C GLN A 77 3.32 -7.15 8.15
N ASP A 78 3.54 -7.59 9.37
CA ASP A 78 4.28 -6.85 10.41
C ASP A 78 3.77 -5.41 10.63
N GLY A 79 2.44 -5.24 10.60
CA GLY A 79 1.79 -3.94 10.75
C GLY A 79 1.81 -3.07 9.49
N VAL A 80 2.41 -3.55 8.40
CA VAL A 80 2.42 -2.87 7.11
C VAL A 80 1.31 -3.42 6.22
N LEU A 81 0.44 -2.55 5.74
CA LEU A 81 -0.63 -2.91 4.81
C LEU A 81 -0.16 -2.72 3.36
N TYR A 82 -0.18 -3.79 2.60
CA TYR A 82 0.03 -3.80 1.16
C TYR A 82 -1.31 -3.95 0.44
N VAL A 83 -1.56 -3.11 -0.54
CA VAL A 83 -2.83 -3.07 -1.29
C VAL A 83 -2.55 -3.29 -2.78
N LYS A 84 -3.28 -4.23 -3.38
CA LYS A 84 -3.23 -4.47 -4.83
C LYS A 84 -3.87 -3.29 -5.57
N MET A 85 -3.12 -2.65 -6.43
CA MET A 85 -3.56 -1.49 -7.19
C MET A 85 -3.11 -1.58 -8.65
N PRO A 86 -3.86 -1.00 -9.60
CA PRO A 86 -3.42 -0.95 -10.98
C PRO A 86 -2.16 -0.10 -11.11
N LEU A 87 -1.22 -0.53 -11.95
CA LEU A 87 0.01 0.23 -12.20
C LEU A 87 -0.27 1.58 -12.85
N LYS A 88 -1.30 1.64 -13.73
CA LYS A 88 -1.78 2.87 -14.35
C LYS A 88 -3.25 3.07 -14.01
N ILE A 89 -3.59 4.24 -13.47
CA ILE A 89 -4.96 4.55 -13.06
C ILE A 89 -5.84 4.89 -14.28
N ASP A 90 -5.30 5.71 -15.20
CA ASP A 90 -6.08 6.22 -16.33
C ASP A 90 -6.38 5.17 -17.39
N LYS A 91 -5.57 4.13 -17.47
CA LYS A 91 -5.73 3.01 -18.43
C LYS A 91 -5.29 1.73 -17.74
N PRO A 92 -6.18 1.07 -17.00
CA PRO A 92 -5.88 -0.22 -16.42
C PRO A 92 -5.52 -1.21 -17.54
N ASP A 93 -4.27 -1.57 -17.62
CA ASP A 93 -3.73 -2.48 -18.64
C ASP A 93 -3.64 -3.94 -18.16
N GLY A 94 -4.29 -4.23 -17.03
CA GLY A 94 -4.22 -5.54 -16.38
C GLY A 94 -2.94 -5.77 -15.58
N TYR A 95 -2.07 -4.76 -15.48
CA TYR A 95 -0.90 -4.82 -14.62
C TYR A 95 -1.20 -4.21 -13.26
N TYR A 96 -0.83 -4.94 -12.21
CA TYR A 96 -1.06 -4.54 -10.82
C TYR A 96 0.25 -4.58 -10.04
N ARG A 97 0.26 -3.89 -8.90
CA ARG A 97 1.33 -3.96 -7.90
C ARG A 97 0.72 -3.94 -6.50
N TYR A 98 1.43 -4.49 -5.55
CA TYR A 98 1.10 -4.33 -4.14
C TYR A 98 1.87 -3.12 -3.60
N GLY A 99 1.15 -2.02 -3.41
CA GLY A 99 1.72 -0.80 -2.84
C GLY A 99 1.62 -0.81 -1.32
N LYS A 100 2.67 -0.31 -0.67
CA LYS A 100 2.70 -0.11 0.77
C LYS A 100 1.81 1.09 1.13
N ARG A 101 0.84 0.90 2.02
CA ARG A 101 0.07 1.99 2.59
C ARG A 101 0.89 2.76 3.61
N VAL A 102 1.15 4.03 3.34
CA VAL A 102 1.95 4.90 4.21
C VAL A 102 1.11 5.95 4.93
N VAL A 103 -0.04 6.32 4.37
CA VAL A 103 -1.02 7.17 5.05
C VAL A 103 -2.39 6.52 4.97
N ASN A 104 -3.05 6.40 6.11
CA ASN A 104 -4.40 5.91 6.22
C ASN A 104 -5.28 6.99 6.87
N GLY A 105 -6.51 7.16 6.39
CA GLY A 105 -7.43 8.17 6.89
C GLY A 105 -8.43 8.60 5.82
N LYS A 106 -8.89 9.82 5.90
CA LYS A 106 -9.79 10.45 4.91
C LYS A 106 -9.14 10.47 3.52
N MET A 107 -7.88 10.87 3.45
CA MET A 107 -7.03 10.65 2.30
C MET A 107 -6.09 9.47 2.56
N ILE A 108 -5.86 8.67 1.54
CA ILE A 108 -5.02 7.47 1.61
C ILE A 108 -3.86 7.65 0.65
N VAL A 109 -2.64 7.28 1.10
CA VAL A 109 -1.45 7.26 0.24
C VAL A 109 -0.85 5.86 0.24
N ASP A 110 -0.78 5.27 -0.94
CA ASP A 110 -0.10 4.01 -1.20
C ASP A 110 1.12 4.27 -2.09
N ILE A 111 2.24 3.64 -1.77
CA ILE A 111 3.53 3.81 -2.46
C ILE A 111 3.96 2.51 -3.09
N PHE A 112 4.44 2.62 -4.33
CA PHE A 112 5.10 1.53 -5.03
C PHE A 112 6.55 1.90 -5.27
N ASP A 113 7.43 0.99 -4.92
CA ASP A 113 8.79 0.98 -5.43
C ASP A 113 8.83 0.02 -6.61
N ASP A 114 8.99 0.55 -7.81
CA ASP A 114 9.17 -0.27 -9.00
C ASP A 114 10.56 0.00 -9.59
N VAL A 115 11.06 -0.98 -10.31
CA VAL A 115 12.33 -0.88 -11.01
C VAL A 115 12.06 -0.94 -12.50
N GLN A 116 12.20 0.19 -13.17
CA GLN A 116 12.11 0.21 -14.62
C GLN A 116 13.46 -0.07 -15.24
N THR A 117 13.50 -1.12 -16.06
CA THR A 117 14.66 -1.38 -16.92
C THR A 117 14.38 -0.83 -18.30
N SER A 118 15.16 0.15 -18.72
CA SER A 118 15.14 0.65 -20.09
C SER A 118 16.40 0.22 -20.82
N TYR A 119 16.23 -0.05 -22.11
CA TYR A 119 17.34 -0.36 -23.01
C TYR A 119 17.48 0.78 -24.00
N ARG A 120 18.63 1.42 -24.03
CA ARG A 120 18.96 2.46 -25.03
C ARG A 120 20.14 2.00 -25.86
N LEU A 121 20.10 2.32 -27.16
CA LEU A 121 21.29 2.15 -28.00
C LEU A 121 22.43 2.98 -27.43
N LYS A 122 23.60 2.39 -27.34
CA LYS A 122 24.78 3.09 -26.85
C LYS A 122 25.21 4.07 -27.93
N GLU A 123 25.12 5.35 -27.61
CA GLU A 123 25.63 6.43 -28.45
C GLU A 123 27.15 6.48 -28.36
N ASN A 124 27.81 6.59 -29.51
CA ASN A 124 29.25 6.78 -29.57
C ASN A 124 29.59 8.22 -29.19
N PHE A 125 30.89 8.48 -28.93
CA PHE A 125 31.36 9.81 -28.53
C PHE A 125 31.15 10.90 -29.61
N ASP A 126 31.01 10.48 -30.87
CA ASP A 126 30.73 11.35 -32.03
C ASP A 126 29.24 11.57 -32.33
N GLY A 127 28.34 11.07 -31.47
CA GLY A 127 26.89 11.16 -31.66
C GLY A 127 26.32 10.08 -32.60
N SER A 128 27.14 9.20 -33.16
CA SER A 128 26.65 8.07 -33.95
C SER A 128 26.19 6.89 -33.06
N PHE A 129 25.24 6.10 -33.55
CA PHE A 129 24.83 4.86 -32.89
C PHE A 129 25.75 3.71 -33.33
N ASN A 130 26.10 2.87 -32.37
CA ASN A 130 26.91 1.69 -32.66
C ASN A 130 26.10 0.73 -33.55
N GLU A 131 26.59 0.47 -34.77
CA GLU A 131 25.96 -0.43 -35.76
C GLU A 131 25.79 -1.87 -35.23
N GLN A 132 26.55 -2.26 -34.22
CA GLN A 132 26.46 -3.58 -33.59
C GLN A 132 25.33 -3.69 -32.58
N GLY A 133 24.48 -2.64 -32.40
CA GLY A 133 23.29 -2.71 -31.60
C GLY A 133 23.54 -2.94 -30.10
N VAL A 134 24.69 -2.49 -29.58
CA VAL A 134 24.98 -2.59 -28.14
C VAL A 134 24.00 -1.73 -27.35
N MET A 135 23.10 -2.40 -26.66
CA MET A 135 22.10 -1.75 -25.81
C MET A 135 22.68 -1.48 -24.42
N LYS A 136 22.60 -0.23 -23.99
CA LYS A 136 22.88 0.11 -22.59
C LYS A 136 21.64 -0.17 -21.77
N LYS A 137 21.75 -1.13 -20.87
CA LYS A 137 20.72 -1.38 -19.85
C LYS A 137 20.84 -0.30 -18.76
N THR A 138 19.79 0.48 -18.59
CA THR A 138 19.69 1.42 -17.47
C THR A 138 18.54 0.97 -16.58
N THR A 139 18.84 0.77 -15.32
CA THR A 139 17.84 0.38 -14.31
C THR A 139 17.64 1.58 -13.41
N GLU A 140 16.43 2.13 -13.41
CA GLU A 140 16.05 3.27 -12.58
C GLU A 140 14.94 2.83 -11.64
N GLY A 141 15.06 3.18 -10.36
CA GLY A 141 13.96 3.05 -9.41
C GLY A 141 12.86 4.03 -9.75
N ILE A 142 11.65 3.55 -9.88
CA ILE A 142 10.47 4.39 -10.05
C ILE A 142 9.71 4.39 -8.74
N TYR A 143 9.52 5.58 -8.19
CA TYR A 143 8.71 5.79 -7.01
C TYR A 143 7.36 6.38 -7.44
N ILE A 144 6.30 5.57 -7.29
CA ILE A 144 4.94 5.94 -7.68
C ILE A 144 4.09 6.06 -6.41
N ARG A 145 3.40 7.18 -6.25
CA ARG A 145 2.39 7.37 -5.21
C ARG A 145 1.00 7.34 -5.82
N HIS A 146 0.12 6.56 -5.23
CA HIS A 146 -1.31 6.64 -5.48
C HIS A 146 -2.00 7.32 -4.31
N VAL A 147 -2.69 8.42 -4.59
CA VAL A 147 -3.40 9.22 -3.60
C VAL A 147 -4.89 9.08 -3.83
N LYS A 148 -5.60 8.46 -2.90
CA LYS A 148 -7.05 8.31 -2.95
C LYS A 148 -7.73 9.38 -2.10
N LEU A 149 -8.58 10.18 -2.73
CA LEU A 149 -9.43 11.16 -2.05
C LEU A 149 -10.68 10.51 -1.45
N PRO A 150 -11.34 11.15 -0.48
CA PRO A 150 -12.64 10.70 0.07
C PRO A 150 -13.74 10.56 -0.97
N THR A 151 -13.66 11.31 -2.06
CA THR A 151 -14.56 11.22 -3.21
C THR A 151 -14.45 9.89 -3.97
N GLY A 152 -13.46 9.07 -3.63
CA GLY A 152 -13.12 7.84 -4.35
C GLY A 152 -12.15 8.05 -5.52
N GLN A 153 -11.90 9.30 -5.90
CA GLN A 153 -10.94 9.63 -6.97
C GLN A 153 -9.52 9.26 -6.54
N VAL A 154 -8.77 8.65 -7.45
CA VAL A 154 -7.38 8.27 -7.25
C VAL A 154 -6.50 9.08 -8.19
N TYR A 155 -5.41 9.61 -7.67
CA TYR A 155 -4.39 10.33 -8.42
C TYR A 155 -3.07 9.58 -8.39
N GLU A 156 -2.43 9.48 -9.54
CA GLU A 156 -1.05 9.02 -9.63
C GLU A 156 -0.11 10.23 -9.54
N VAL A 157 0.86 10.13 -8.65
CA VAL A 157 1.92 11.14 -8.48
C VAL A 157 3.25 10.48 -8.81
N SER A 158 3.68 10.62 -10.05
CA SER A 158 4.94 10.10 -10.57
C SER A 158 5.50 11.02 -11.65
N GLY A 159 6.81 11.29 -11.60
CA GLY A 159 7.51 12.08 -12.60
C GLY A 159 6.84 13.44 -12.93
N LEU A 160 7.02 13.93 -14.17
CA LEU A 160 6.48 15.22 -14.60
C LEU A 160 4.96 15.28 -14.67
N LYS A 161 4.30 14.15 -14.96
CA LYS A 161 2.83 14.05 -14.95
C LYS A 161 2.25 14.24 -13.56
N GLY A 162 3.00 13.92 -12.53
CA GLY A 162 2.59 14.07 -11.14
C GLY A 162 2.33 15.52 -10.71
N LEU A 163 2.91 16.52 -11.37
CA LEU A 163 2.69 17.93 -11.03
C LEU A 163 1.23 18.37 -11.16
N LYS A 164 0.51 17.88 -12.19
CA LYS A 164 -0.93 18.18 -12.35
C LYS A 164 -1.74 17.51 -11.25
N SER A 165 -1.43 16.28 -10.93
CA SER A 165 -2.05 15.54 -9.84
C SER A 165 -1.82 16.21 -8.49
N LEU A 166 -0.58 16.64 -8.21
CA LEU A 166 -0.23 17.35 -6.98
C LEU A 166 -1.03 18.64 -6.81
N LYS A 167 -1.19 19.44 -7.89
CA LYS A 167 -2.01 20.66 -7.85
C LYS A 167 -3.48 20.36 -7.51
N ALA A 168 -4.05 19.31 -8.09
CA ALA A 168 -5.43 18.91 -7.79
C ALA A 168 -5.59 18.43 -6.35
N ILE A 169 -4.64 17.65 -5.85
CA ILE A 169 -4.61 17.17 -4.46
C ILE A 169 -4.47 18.35 -3.50
N GLN A 170 -3.55 19.28 -3.77
CA GLN A 170 -3.35 20.47 -2.95
C GLN A 170 -4.60 21.35 -2.91
N ALA A 171 -5.25 21.56 -4.07
CA ALA A 171 -6.51 22.31 -4.12
C ALA A 171 -7.60 21.67 -3.25
N TYR A 172 -7.68 20.33 -3.24
CA TYR A 172 -8.58 19.61 -2.36
C TYR A 172 -8.23 19.81 -0.87
N MET A 173 -6.95 19.71 -0.50
CA MET A 173 -6.50 19.90 0.87
C MET A 173 -6.76 21.34 1.36
N PHE A 174 -6.53 22.32 0.51
CA PHE A 174 -6.73 23.75 0.82
C PHE A 174 -8.20 24.18 0.85
N ALA A 175 -9.12 23.36 0.42
CA ALA A 175 -10.54 23.59 0.70
C ALA A 175 -10.90 23.45 2.18
N CYS A 176 -10.01 22.84 2.99
CA CYS A 176 -10.11 22.83 4.44
C CYS A 176 -9.36 24.04 5.02
N GLU A 177 -10.08 25.06 5.49
CA GLU A 177 -9.49 26.31 5.99
C GLU A 177 -8.52 26.09 7.17
N ALA A 178 -8.81 25.16 8.05
CA ALA A 178 -7.95 24.85 9.19
C ALA A 178 -6.57 24.34 8.72
N TYR A 179 -6.54 23.43 7.75
CA TYR A 179 -5.31 22.94 7.19
C TYR A 179 -4.57 24.01 6.37
N LYS A 180 -5.29 24.78 5.56
CA LYS A 180 -4.71 25.86 4.76
C LYS A 180 -3.99 26.90 5.62
N THR A 181 -4.65 27.37 6.69
CA THR A 181 -4.07 28.34 7.62
C THR A 181 -2.81 27.81 8.29
N GLU A 182 -2.83 26.56 8.71
CA GLU A 182 -1.66 25.91 9.32
C GLU A 182 -0.54 25.74 8.31
N TYR A 183 -0.85 25.29 7.09
CA TYR A 183 0.12 25.12 6.01
C TYR A 183 0.84 26.42 5.63
N GLU A 184 0.11 27.54 5.57
CA GLU A 184 0.66 28.85 5.20
C GLU A 184 1.48 29.51 6.32
N SER A 185 1.15 29.23 7.58
CA SER A 185 1.78 29.87 8.76
C SER A 185 2.91 29.05 9.39
N ASN A 186 2.93 27.74 9.21
CA ASN A 186 3.90 26.88 9.88
C ASN A 186 5.08 26.51 8.96
N PRO A 187 6.32 26.94 9.30
CA PRO A 187 7.52 26.67 8.49
C PRO A 187 7.82 25.18 8.26
N LYS A 188 7.28 24.30 9.06
CA LYS A 188 7.44 22.84 8.92
C LYS A 188 7.04 22.36 7.51
N TYR A 189 6.03 22.97 6.89
CA TYR A 189 5.55 22.58 5.55
C TYR A 189 6.48 22.96 4.41
N GLN A 190 7.53 23.72 4.67
CA GLN A 190 8.60 23.98 3.68
C GLN A 190 9.54 22.78 3.52
N THR A 191 9.61 21.89 4.53
CA THR A 191 10.56 20.78 4.59
C THR A 191 9.92 19.41 4.81
N CYS A 192 8.62 19.35 5.17
CA CYS A 192 7.93 18.09 5.39
C CYS A 192 7.76 17.28 4.10
N THR A 193 7.66 15.99 4.24
CA THR A 193 7.32 15.10 3.12
C THR A 193 5.85 15.26 2.72
N PHE A 194 5.52 14.83 1.51
CA PHE A 194 4.14 14.82 1.04
C PHE A 194 3.24 13.94 1.94
N GLU A 195 3.76 12.82 2.40
CA GLU A 195 3.06 11.88 3.27
C GLU A 195 2.72 12.50 4.63
N GLU A 196 3.66 13.25 5.21
CA GLU A 196 3.44 14.00 6.46
C GLU A 196 2.37 15.08 6.29
N ALA A 197 2.41 15.82 5.18
CA ALA A 197 1.41 16.83 4.87
C ALA A 197 0.00 16.22 4.75
N VAL A 198 -0.14 15.07 4.09
CA VAL A 198 -1.43 14.36 3.98
C VAL A 198 -1.86 13.79 5.32
N ALA A 199 -0.94 13.27 6.13
CA ALA A 199 -1.26 12.77 7.47
C ALA A 199 -1.78 13.89 8.39
N ASP A 200 -1.20 15.08 8.31
CA ASP A 200 -1.66 16.23 9.07
C ASP A 200 -3.02 16.74 8.57
N PHE A 201 -3.24 16.77 7.26
CA PHE A 201 -4.56 17.06 6.71
C PHE A 201 -5.62 16.10 7.27
N ASN A 202 -5.35 14.81 7.32
CA ASN A 202 -6.29 13.84 7.87
C ASN A 202 -6.61 14.06 9.34
N LYS A 203 -5.69 14.63 10.13
CA LYS A 203 -5.91 14.97 11.54
C LYS A 203 -6.74 16.25 11.71
N MET A 204 -6.52 17.24 10.86
CA MET A 204 -7.14 18.57 10.98
C MET A 204 -8.51 18.64 10.32
N CYS A 205 -8.74 17.81 9.32
CA CYS A 205 -9.94 17.84 8.47
C CYS A 205 -10.65 16.47 8.49
N PRO A 206 -11.19 16.04 9.64
CA PRO A 206 -11.80 14.73 9.86
C PRO A 206 -13.05 14.47 9.00
#